data_80f2319b9ae1a6d60609c4ec40c0f6a7
#
_entry.id   80f2319b9ae1a6d60609c4ec40c0f6a7
#
_cell.length_a   1.000
_cell.length_b   1.000
_cell.length_c   1.000
_cell.angle_alpha   90.00
_cell.angle_beta   90.00
_cell.angle_gamma   90.00
#
_symmetry.space_group_name_H-M   'P 1'
#
loop_
_entity.id
_entity.type
_entity.pdbx_description
1 polymer ?
#
loop_
_entity_poly.entity_id
_entity_poly.type
_entity_poly.pdbx_seq_one_letter_code
_entity_poly.pdbx_strand_id
1 'polypeptide(L)'
;MCKRAEISRITFYAHYSDKYALADDIFSDMLQIGTDIYRTKQEKENPGNDLVMGYCNMLNSILEVYYDCFAFFQYTSPQKNPYLASAFYTIVLETIENHTNKIRQNVEVKYSPKKIAGFLCLGCLDLSMRHMVRKHRLKRSKERQISCLGIYCSPECW
;
A
#
# COMPACT_ATOMS: atom_id res chain seq x y z
N MET A 1 4.51 10.99 18.39
CA MET A 1 5.26 9.94 17.69
C MET A 1 6.31 9.30 18.59
N CYS A 2 7.40 9.97 18.97
CA CYS A 2 8.47 9.37 19.81
C CYS A 2 8.00 8.77 21.14
N LYS A 3 7.09 9.42 21.88
CA LYS A 3 6.52 8.86 23.12
C LYS A 3 5.80 7.51 22.93
N ARG A 4 5.17 7.30 21.77
CA ARG A 4 4.43 6.08 21.46
C ARG A 4 5.35 4.95 20.98
N ALA A 5 6.52 5.31 20.46
CA ALA A 5 7.56 4.39 20.02
C ALA A 5 8.63 4.14 21.10
N GLU A 6 8.44 4.75 22.30
CA GLU A 6 9.36 4.65 23.45
C GLU A 6 10.81 5.03 23.13
N ILE A 7 11.00 5.93 22.12
CA ILE A 7 12.32 6.44 21.73
C ILE A 7 12.46 7.91 22.12
N SER A 8 13.69 8.33 22.39
CA SER A 8 14.00 9.73 22.64
C SER A 8 13.91 10.57 21.36
N ARG A 9 13.64 11.88 21.47
CA ARG A 9 13.74 12.78 20.32
C ARG A 9 15.15 12.84 19.75
N ILE A 10 16.16 12.77 20.61
CA ILE A 10 17.57 12.75 20.20
C ILE A 10 17.84 11.54 19.32
N THR A 11 17.41 10.34 19.73
CA THR A 11 17.54 9.12 18.94
C THR A 11 16.83 9.24 17.60
N PHE A 12 15.62 9.80 17.57
CA PHE A 12 14.89 10.02 16.30
C PHE A 12 15.68 10.91 15.34
N TYR A 13 16.12 12.09 15.81
CA TYR A 13 16.83 13.06 14.97
C TYR A 13 18.28 12.66 14.65
N ALA A 14 18.83 11.65 15.30
CA ALA A 14 20.12 11.04 14.91
C ALA A 14 19.98 10.20 13.62
N HIS A 15 18.79 9.67 13.31
CA HIS A 15 18.53 8.82 12.16
C HIS A 15 17.74 9.53 11.04
N TYR A 16 16.79 10.40 11.39
CA TYR A 16 15.89 11.05 10.45
C TYR A 16 15.88 12.57 10.66
N SER A 17 16.06 13.32 9.58
CA SER A 17 15.97 14.79 9.61
C SER A 17 14.59 15.27 10.08
N ASP A 18 13.54 14.56 9.67
CA ASP A 18 12.17 14.84 10.01
C ASP A 18 11.27 13.60 9.84
N LYS A 19 9.96 13.79 10.08
CA LYS A 19 8.96 12.72 9.92
C LYS A 19 8.73 12.28 8.48
N TYR A 20 9.09 13.11 7.51
CA TYR A 20 8.91 12.80 6.08
C TYR A 20 10.03 11.88 5.60
N ALA A 21 11.27 12.13 6.05
CA ALA A 21 12.40 11.24 5.81
C ALA A 21 12.13 9.81 6.34
N LEU A 22 11.52 9.69 7.54
CA LEU A 22 11.07 8.39 8.03
C LEU A 22 9.99 7.76 7.14
N ALA A 23 9.03 8.56 6.65
CA ALA A 23 7.98 8.04 5.79
C ALA A 23 8.52 7.55 4.45
N ASP A 24 9.48 8.26 3.87
CA ASP A 24 10.14 7.88 2.62
C ASP A 24 10.95 6.58 2.78
N ASP A 25 11.61 6.40 3.92
CA ASP A 25 12.32 5.16 4.27
C ASP A 25 11.35 3.97 4.37
N ILE A 26 10.22 4.13 5.06
CA ILE A 26 9.16 3.13 5.15
C ILE A 26 8.61 2.77 3.76
N PHE A 27 8.38 3.74 2.89
CA PHE A 27 7.92 3.47 1.53
C PHE A 27 8.98 2.75 0.69
N SER A 28 10.26 3.06 0.88
CA SER A 28 11.37 2.36 0.23
C SER A 28 11.40 0.88 0.62
N ASP A 29 11.26 0.58 1.91
CA ASP A 29 11.18 -0.79 2.42
C ASP A 29 9.97 -1.54 1.83
N MET A 30 8.80 -0.90 1.80
CA MET A 30 7.59 -1.47 1.21
C MET A 30 7.76 -1.75 -0.29
N LEU A 31 8.42 -0.86 -1.03
CA LEU A 31 8.72 -1.05 -2.44
C LEU A 31 9.66 -2.25 -2.66
N GLN A 32 10.66 -2.41 -1.80
CA GLN A 32 11.57 -3.56 -1.85
C GLN A 32 10.82 -4.86 -1.59
N ILE A 33 10.00 -4.94 -0.55
CA ILE A 33 9.15 -6.10 -0.23
C ILE A 33 8.24 -6.44 -1.42
N GLY A 34 7.54 -5.43 -1.98
CA GLY A 34 6.66 -5.63 -3.13
C GLY A 34 7.41 -6.14 -4.37
N THR A 35 8.64 -5.66 -4.59
CA THR A 35 9.51 -6.12 -5.69
C THR A 35 9.92 -7.58 -5.51
N ASP A 36 10.23 -8.00 -4.29
CA ASP A 36 10.61 -9.40 -3.99
C ASP A 36 9.41 -10.36 -4.14
N ILE A 37 8.22 -9.93 -3.69
CA ILE A 37 6.97 -10.68 -3.91
C ILE A 37 6.70 -10.82 -5.42
N TYR A 38 6.78 -9.72 -6.17
CA TYR A 38 6.59 -9.72 -7.62
C TYR A 38 7.54 -10.68 -8.32
N ARG A 39 8.84 -10.62 -8.00
CA ARG A 39 9.87 -11.49 -8.58
C ARG A 39 9.56 -12.95 -8.31
N THR A 40 9.23 -13.30 -7.06
CA THR A 40 8.86 -14.66 -6.69
C THR A 40 7.65 -15.20 -7.47
N LYS A 41 6.62 -14.34 -7.65
CA LYS A 41 5.43 -14.70 -8.43
C LYS A 41 5.77 -14.87 -9.91
N GLN A 42 6.57 -13.97 -10.49
CA GLN A 42 7.01 -14.07 -11.89
C GLN A 42 7.73 -15.38 -12.17
N GLU A 43 8.67 -15.77 -11.31
CA GLU A 43 9.43 -17.02 -11.47
C GLU A 43 8.53 -18.27 -11.40
N LYS A 44 7.56 -18.27 -10.49
CA LYS A 44 6.68 -19.43 -10.24
C LYS A 44 5.49 -19.51 -11.18
N GLU A 45 4.83 -18.40 -11.45
CA GLU A 45 3.52 -18.34 -12.08
C GLU A 45 3.58 -17.86 -13.52
N ASN A 46 4.69 -17.24 -13.95
CA ASN A 46 4.83 -16.66 -15.28
C ASN A 46 6.18 -16.96 -15.96
N PRO A 47 6.63 -18.24 -16.03
CA PRO A 47 7.90 -18.58 -16.67
C PRO A 47 7.93 -18.26 -18.17
N GLY A 48 6.76 -18.19 -18.82
CA GLY A 48 6.60 -17.82 -20.22
C GLY A 48 6.61 -16.31 -20.49
N ASN A 49 6.73 -15.47 -19.45
CA ASN A 49 6.68 -14.01 -19.54
C ASN A 49 5.41 -13.48 -20.24
N ASP A 50 4.26 -14.12 -19.98
CA ASP A 50 2.97 -13.62 -20.46
C ASP A 50 2.69 -12.21 -19.91
N LEU A 51 2.24 -11.33 -20.81
CA LEU A 51 2.03 -9.92 -20.51
C LEU A 51 0.95 -9.70 -19.45
N VAL A 52 -0.19 -10.38 -19.59
CA VAL A 52 -1.34 -10.21 -18.69
C VAL A 52 -0.99 -10.75 -17.32
N MET A 53 -0.37 -11.93 -17.25
CA MET A 53 0.09 -12.52 -16.01
C MET A 53 1.13 -11.63 -15.32
N GLY A 54 2.03 -11.00 -16.06
CA GLY A 54 3.01 -10.03 -15.53
C GLY A 54 2.33 -8.85 -14.84
N TYR A 55 1.30 -8.26 -15.44
CA TYR A 55 0.51 -7.21 -14.79
C TYR A 55 -0.28 -7.73 -13.58
N CYS A 56 -0.88 -8.91 -13.66
CA CYS A 56 -1.59 -9.52 -12.54
C CYS A 56 -0.65 -9.72 -11.33
N ASN A 57 0.55 -10.27 -11.56
CA ASN A 57 1.53 -10.49 -10.50
C ASN A 57 2.01 -9.18 -9.88
N MET A 58 2.21 -8.14 -10.69
CA MET A 58 2.57 -6.82 -10.18
C MET A 58 1.45 -6.21 -9.32
N LEU A 59 0.20 -6.23 -9.80
CA LEU A 59 -0.93 -5.70 -9.06
C LEU A 59 -1.18 -6.48 -7.76
N ASN A 60 -1.05 -7.81 -7.81
CA ASN A 60 -1.16 -8.66 -6.63
C ASN A 60 -0.08 -8.33 -5.60
N SER A 61 1.19 -8.10 -6.02
CA SER A 61 2.25 -7.75 -5.09
C SER A 61 2.00 -6.39 -4.41
N ILE A 62 1.50 -5.40 -5.14
CA ILE A 62 1.11 -4.09 -4.57
C ILE A 62 -0.01 -4.26 -3.53
N LEU A 63 -1.03 -5.07 -3.85
CA LEU A 63 -2.14 -5.32 -2.93
C LEU A 63 -1.72 -6.13 -1.70
N GLU A 64 -0.82 -7.11 -1.83
CA GLU A 64 -0.26 -7.85 -0.70
C GLU A 64 0.45 -6.91 0.28
N VAL A 65 1.39 -6.08 -0.19
CA VAL A 65 2.06 -5.09 0.66
C VAL A 65 1.06 -4.15 1.31
N TYR A 66 0.05 -3.69 0.56
CA TYR A 66 -0.99 -2.84 1.10
C TYR A 66 -1.76 -3.51 2.26
N TYR A 67 -2.13 -4.79 2.12
CA TYR A 67 -2.88 -5.51 3.15
C TYR A 67 -2.03 -5.86 4.35
N ASP A 68 -0.78 -6.26 4.15
CA ASP A 68 0.15 -6.58 5.24
C ASP A 68 0.51 -5.33 6.05
N CYS A 69 0.68 -4.19 5.38
CA CYS A 69 0.96 -2.91 6.01
C CYS A 69 -0.31 -2.06 6.26
N PHE A 70 -1.49 -2.67 6.35
CA PHE A 70 -2.76 -1.96 6.46
C PHE A 70 -2.82 -0.97 7.65
N ALA A 71 -2.17 -1.32 8.77
CA ALA A 71 -2.10 -0.43 9.93
C ALA A 71 -1.44 0.92 9.61
N PHE A 72 -0.47 0.94 8.70
CA PHE A 72 0.15 2.17 8.19
C PHE A 72 -0.76 2.86 7.18
N PHE A 73 -1.28 2.13 6.19
CA PHE A 73 -2.07 2.69 5.10
C PHE A 73 -3.41 3.30 5.52
N GLN A 74 -3.97 2.92 6.66
CA GLN A 74 -5.18 3.57 7.19
C GLN A 74 -5.01 5.08 7.46
N TYR A 75 -3.77 5.57 7.50
CA TYR A 75 -3.43 6.99 7.69
C TYR A 75 -3.05 7.69 6.38
N THR A 76 -3.00 7.00 5.24
CA THR A 76 -2.58 7.55 3.94
C THR A 76 -3.72 8.16 3.12
N SER A 77 -4.93 8.27 3.67
CA SER A 77 -6.02 8.93 2.93
C SER A 77 -5.72 10.42 2.73
N PRO A 78 -6.09 11.01 1.59
CA PRO A 78 -5.86 12.43 1.33
C PRO A 78 -6.39 13.37 2.42
N GLN A 79 -7.50 12.99 3.06
CA GLN A 79 -8.13 13.78 4.13
C GLN A 79 -7.34 13.72 5.44
N LYS A 80 -6.63 12.62 5.71
CA LYS A 80 -5.88 12.43 6.95
C LYS A 80 -4.43 12.89 6.83
N ASN A 81 -3.78 12.55 5.73
CA ASN A 81 -2.40 12.90 5.47
C ASN A 81 -2.14 13.02 3.96
N PRO A 82 -2.26 14.23 3.39
CA PRO A 82 -2.05 14.45 1.96
C PRO A 82 -0.65 14.04 1.47
N TYR A 83 0.38 14.21 2.30
CA TYR A 83 1.74 13.83 1.96
C TYR A 83 1.87 12.32 1.75
N LEU A 84 1.44 11.52 2.72
CA LEU A 84 1.50 10.06 2.61
C LEU A 84 0.65 9.53 1.45
N ALA A 85 -0.52 10.14 1.21
CA ALA A 85 -1.38 9.79 0.09
C ALA A 85 -0.70 10.08 -1.25
N SER A 86 -0.08 11.24 -1.40
CA SER A 86 0.64 11.64 -2.60
C SER A 86 1.88 10.76 -2.84
N ALA A 87 2.67 10.52 -1.80
CA ALA A 87 3.86 9.67 -1.89
C ALA A 87 3.50 8.24 -2.32
N PHE A 88 2.47 7.65 -1.71
CA PHE A 88 1.98 6.33 -2.09
C PHE A 88 1.49 6.29 -3.55
N TYR A 89 0.70 7.28 -3.96
CA TYR A 89 0.25 7.40 -5.36
C TYR A 89 1.42 7.44 -6.33
N THR A 90 2.43 8.27 -6.05
CA THR A 90 3.61 8.45 -6.91
C THR A 90 4.39 7.14 -7.04
N ILE A 91 4.66 6.44 -5.93
CA ILE A 91 5.40 5.18 -5.93
C ILE A 91 4.66 4.09 -6.74
N VAL A 92 3.35 3.96 -6.54
CA VAL A 92 2.54 2.98 -7.31
C VAL A 92 2.55 3.34 -8.79
N LEU A 93 2.36 4.61 -9.13
CA LEU A 93 2.37 5.09 -10.53
C LEU A 93 3.69 4.80 -11.20
N GLU A 94 4.82 5.15 -10.58
CA GLU A 94 6.16 4.93 -11.11
C GLU A 94 6.49 3.44 -11.26
N THR A 95 6.07 2.62 -10.29
CA THR A 95 6.25 1.16 -10.35
C THR A 95 5.56 0.57 -11.57
N ILE A 96 4.30 0.95 -11.81
CA ILE A 96 3.52 0.48 -12.96
C ILE A 96 4.09 1.02 -14.27
N GLU A 97 4.48 2.29 -14.31
CA GLU A 97 5.07 2.90 -15.49
C GLU A 97 6.41 2.24 -15.87
N ASN A 98 7.27 2.00 -14.90
CA ASN A 98 8.55 1.30 -15.11
C ASN A 98 8.35 -0.13 -15.61
N HIS A 99 7.37 -0.85 -15.06
CA HIS A 99 7.02 -2.17 -15.54
C HIS A 99 6.51 -2.15 -16.99
N THR A 100 5.61 -1.22 -17.31
CA THR A 100 5.07 -1.04 -18.67
C THR A 100 6.16 -0.67 -19.67
N ASN A 101 7.12 0.18 -19.29
CA ASN A 101 8.26 0.53 -20.15
C ASN A 101 9.14 -0.68 -20.47
N LYS A 102 9.38 -1.57 -19.50
CA LYS A 102 10.15 -2.81 -19.74
C LYS A 102 9.44 -3.75 -20.73
N ILE A 103 8.13 -3.90 -20.59
CA ILE A 103 7.32 -4.74 -21.47
C ILE A 103 7.28 -4.18 -22.90
N ARG A 104 7.15 -2.85 -23.05
CA ARG A 104 7.06 -2.19 -24.34
C ARG A 104 8.28 -2.44 -25.25
N GLN A 105 9.41 -2.82 -24.72
CA GLN A 105 10.59 -3.18 -25.52
C GLN A 105 10.33 -4.43 -26.38
N ASN A 106 9.38 -5.29 -25.99
CA ASN A 106 9.09 -6.56 -26.63
C ASN A 106 7.69 -6.64 -27.27
N VAL A 107 6.80 -5.68 -26.98
CA VAL A 107 5.40 -5.71 -27.42
C VAL A 107 4.95 -4.30 -27.81
N GLU A 108 4.32 -4.19 -28.97
CA GLU A 108 3.68 -2.93 -29.38
C GLU A 108 2.43 -2.66 -28.55
N VAL A 109 2.45 -1.61 -27.77
CA VAL A 109 1.34 -1.22 -26.87
C VAL A 109 0.64 0.01 -27.45
N LYS A 110 -0.67 -0.08 -27.67
CA LYS A 110 -1.49 0.99 -28.28
C LYS A 110 -1.46 2.31 -27.48
N TYR A 111 -1.35 2.23 -26.17
CA TYR A 111 -1.36 3.41 -25.29
C TYR A 111 0.01 3.67 -24.68
N SER A 112 0.30 4.95 -24.36
CA SER A 112 1.58 5.28 -23.70
C SER A 112 1.66 4.64 -22.30
N PRO A 113 2.87 4.25 -21.84
CA PRO A 113 3.08 3.66 -20.51
C PRO A 113 2.46 4.47 -19.39
N LYS A 114 2.58 5.80 -19.46
CA LYS A 114 2.00 6.74 -18.48
C LYS A 114 0.47 6.65 -18.39
N LYS A 115 -0.22 6.47 -19.52
CA LYS A 115 -1.69 6.31 -19.54
C LYS A 115 -2.12 4.99 -18.93
N ILE A 116 -1.41 3.90 -19.27
CA ILE A 116 -1.65 2.57 -18.69
C ILE A 116 -1.41 2.60 -17.19
N ALA A 117 -0.27 3.16 -16.76
CA ALA A 117 0.07 3.30 -15.34
C ALA A 117 -0.98 4.11 -14.58
N GLY A 118 -1.42 5.23 -15.12
CA GLY A 118 -2.47 6.05 -14.49
C GLY A 118 -3.79 5.29 -14.29
N PHE A 119 -4.24 4.55 -15.31
CA PHE A 119 -5.46 3.75 -15.22
C PHE A 119 -5.35 2.63 -14.18
N LEU A 120 -4.27 1.87 -14.18
CA LEU A 120 -4.05 0.77 -13.23
C LEU A 120 -3.84 1.29 -11.80
N CYS A 121 -3.14 2.41 -11.64
CA CYS A 121 -2.94 3.05 -10.34
C CYS A 121 -4.27 3.46 -9.70
N LEU A 122 -5.17 4.08 -10.47
CA LEU A 122 -6.51 4.44 -10.01
C LEU A 122 -7.32 3.21 -9.59
N GLY A 123 -7.23 2.11 -10.36
CA GLY A 123 -7.85 0.83 -10.00
C GLY A 123 -7.34 0.25 -8.69
N CYS A 124 -6.02 0.24 -8.48
CA CYS A 124 -5.42 -0.20 -7.22
C CYS A 124 -5.87 0.65 -6.03
N LEU A 125 -5.91 1.98 -6.20
CA LEU A 125 -6.35 2.89 -5.15
C LEU A 125 -7.83 2.71 -4.81
N ASP A 126 -8.71 2.54 -5.80
CA ASP A 126 -10.13 2.29 -5.57
C ASP A 126 -10.37 0.97 -4.82
N LEU A 127 -9.70 -0.11 -5.21
CA LEU A 127 -9.76 -1.39 -4.49
C LEU A 127 -9.30 -1.25 -3.04
N SER A 128 -8.21 -0.55 -2.81
CA SER A 128 -7.69 -0.27 -1.48
C SER A 128 -8.69 0.52 -0.62
N MET A 129 -9.29 1.55 -1.18
CA MET A 129 -10.28 2.39 -0.50
C MET A 129 -11.58 1.62 -0.19
N ARG A 130 -12.07 0.81 -1.10
CA ARG A 130 -13.27 -0.04 -0.88
C ARG A 130 -13.05 -1.05 0.24
N HIS A 131 -11.87 -1.64 0.32
CA HIS A 131 -11.52 -2.56 1.41
C HIS A 131 -11.54 -1.84 2.77
N MET A 132 -10.99 -0.62 2.86
CA MET A 132 -11.07 0.19 4.08
C MET A 132 -12.51 0.45 4.53
N VAL A 133 -13.38 0.86 3.61
CA VAL A 133 -14.80 1.11 3.91
C VAL A 133 -15.51 -0.15 4.41
N ARG A 134 -15.26 -1.29 3.76
CA ARG A 134 -15.86 -2.59 4.15
C ARG A 134 -15.41 -3.04 5.53
N LYS A 135 -14.12 -2.96 5.84
CA LYS A 135 -13.56 -3.34 7.15
C LYS A 135 -14.07 -2.44 8.27
N HIS A 136 -14.19 -1.14 8.00
CA HIS A 136 -14.76 -0.17 8.96
C HIS A 136 -16.25 -0.44 9.23
N ARG A 137 -17.01 -0.81 8.20
CA ARG A 137 -18.43 -1.17 8.32
C ARG A 137 -18.64 -2.44 9.14
N LEU A 138 -17.81 -3.47 8.90
CA LEU A 138 -17.85 -4.73 9.66
C LEU A 138 -17.45 -4.52 11.12
N LYS A 139 -16.46 -3.68 11.42
CA LYS A 139 -16.08 -3.35 12.79
C LYS A 139 -17.22 -2.64 13.52
N ARG A 140 -17.84 -1.62 12.93
CA ARG A 140 -19.01 -0.93 13.51
C ARG A 140 -20.20 -1.87 13.71
N SER A 141 -20.43 -2.82 12.80
CA SER A 141 -21.50 -3.83 12.96
C SER A 141 -21.25 -4.74 14.16
N LYS A 142 -20.01 -5.22 14.35
CA LYS A 142 -19.62 -6.03 15.52
C LYS A 142 -19.74 -5.24 16.82
N GLU A 143 -19.29 -3.97 16.84
CA GLU A 143 -19.40 -3.10 18.02
C GLU A 143 -20.87 -2.85 18.40
N ARG A 144 -21.76 -2.65 17.43
CA ARG A 144 -23.21 -2.55 17.67
C ARG A 144 -23.81 -3.84 18.19
N GLN A 145 -23.43 -5.01 17.65
CA GLN A 145 -23.90 -6.30 18.14
C GLN A 145 -23.48 -6.56 19.60
N ILE A 146 -22.22 -6.23 19.94
CA ILE A 146 -21.71 -6.36 21.32
C ILE A 146 -22.46 -5.41 22.26
N SER A 147 -22.71 -4.18 21.85
CA SER A 147 -23.51 -3.22 22.61
C SER A 147 -24.96 -3.66 22.82
N CYS A 148 -25.58 -4.28 21.82
CA CYS A 148 -26.94 -4.83 21.93
C CYS A 148 -27.02 -6.07 22.85
N LEU A 149 -25.91 -6.79 23.04
CA LEU A 149 -25.83 -7.95 23.92
C LEU A 149 -25.53 -7.59 25.39
N GLY A 150 -25.42 -6.27 25.72
CA GLY A 150 -25.25 -5.80 27.11
C GLY A 150 -23.90 -6.19 27.75
N ILE A 151 -22.91 -6.58 26.97
CA ILE A 151 -21.57 -6.90 27.47
C ILE A 151 -20.75 -5.60 27.51
N TYR A 152 -20.86 -4.87 28.63
CA TYR A 152 -19.95 -3.77 28.93
C TYR A 152 -18.59 -4.35 29.34
N CYS A 153 -17.65 -4.42 28.39
CA CYS A 153 -16.23 -4.45 28.75
C CYS A 153 -15.80 -2.99 29.05
N SER A 154 -15.48 -2.73 30.31
CA SER A 154 -14.90 -1.44 30.72
C SER A 154 -13.58 -1.16 29.99
N PRO A 155 -13.26 0.11 29.69
CA PRO A 155 -12.08 0.51 28.92
C PRO A 155 -10.73 0.31 29.59
N GLU A 156 -10.65 -0.30 30.76
CA GLU A 156 -9.44 -0.40 31.59
C GLU A 156 -8.57 -1.65 31.39
N CYS A 157 -8.89 -2.50 30.41
CA CYS A 157 -8.13 -3.74 30.16
C CYS A 157 -7.46 -3.76 28.78
N TRP A 158 -6.75 -2.66 28.38
CA TRP A 158 -5.72 -2.76 27.33
C TRP A 158 -4.69 -1.65 27.48
#